data_d55d19da9b68129036894a4c12006330
#
_entry.id   d55d19da9b68129036894a4c12006330
#
_cell.length_a   1.000
_cell.length_b   1.000
_cell.length_c   1.000
_cell.angle_alpha   90.00
_cell.angle_beta   90.00
_cell.angle_gamma   90.00
#
_symmetry.space_group_name_H-M   'P 1'
#
loop_
_entity.id
_entity.type
_entity.pdbx_description
1 polymer ?
#
loop_
_entity_poly.entity_id
_entity_poly.type
_entity_poly.pdbx_seq_one_letter_code
_entity_poly.pdbx_strand_id
1 'polypeptide(L)'
;MAYTDTNVTGNREDLKQLATVIAATQAPVCGLLPTRQVNNKRPVVLMDSLASPVATGHIEGTATDTGVDKFAAVGEYTGQAQRLVREWQVTKEQEAHNSAVVADKAGASEKALKELMRDKETVVCGDQGKTADVPGTTAGVTAGLGDITNASNTDFAAAYRTPAASIYSGTKADFDDAAFNAVLASMFGQGGEFLDLHLVAGTGLRSHMVVKFTRTAGAASQIDYNMNGTAVIPYTVEMYDSDFGTVKIINGNPACMPSVDRGYVIDPRYLEWGELYGEGSEEYEGRGVGSKGACDLYGTTLSQGPNGLGKVEFSDEA
;
A
#
# COMPACT_ATOMS: atom_id res chain seq x y z
N MET A 1 6.37 30.07 59.36
CA MET A 1 6.95 29.64 58.04
C MET A 1 5.82 29.51 57.06
N ALA A 2 5.87 30.17 55.90
CA ALA A 2 4.88 29.97 54.85
C ALA A 2 5.23 28.67 54.11
N TYR A 3 4.25 27.81 53.90
CA TYR A 3 4.39 26.66 53.05
C TYR A 3 4.46 27.15 51.60
N THR A 4 5.60 26.98 50.97
CA THR A 4 5.76 27.23 49.53
C THR A 4 5.65 25.92 48.77
N ASP A 5 5.25 25.98 47.54
CA ASP A 5 5.02 24.83 46.67
C ASP A 5 6.22 23.87 46.57
N THR A 6 7.44 24.43 46.68
CA THR A 6 8.70 23.69 46.69
C THR A 6 9.01 22.96 48.01
N ASN A 7 8.27 23.24 49.09
CA ASN A 7 8.52 22.69 50.44
C ASN A 7 7.51 21.60 50.85
N VAL A 8 6.56 21.28 50.02
CA VAL A 8 5.53 20.24 50.29
C VAL A 8 5.97 18.92 49.68
N THR A 9 6.36 17.99 50.56
CA THR A 9 6.66 16.62 50.16
C THR A 9 5.35 15.93 49.74
N GLY A 10 5.19 15.58 48.46
CA GLY A 10 3.99 14.93 47.95
C GLY A 10 3.29 15.67 46.80
N ASN A 11 3.73 16.89 46.45
CA ASN A 11 3.29 17.51 45.22
C ASN A 11 3.79 16.67 44.04
N ARG A 12 2.86 16.17 43.25
CA ARG A 12 3.19 15.48 41.99
C ARG A 12 3.29 16.49 40.86
N GLU A 13 4.26 16.31 40.02
CA GLU A 13 4.30 17.00 38.72
C GLU A 13 3.02 16.70 37.96
N ASP A 14 2.42 17.71 37.34
CA ASP A 14 1.25 17.56 36.48
C ASP A 14 1.70 16.92 35.15
N LEU A 15 1.76 15.59 35.15
CA LEU A 15 2.12 14.81 33.98
C LEU A 15 0.87 14.52 33.16
N LYS A 16 0.94 14.80 31.86
CA LYS A 16 -0.10 14.43 30.94
C LYS A 16 -0.31 12.91 30.98
N GLN A 17 -1.50 12.46 31.31
CA GLN A 17 -1.81 11.03 31.50
C GLN A 17 -1.63 10.19 30.23
N LEU A 18 -1.57 10.81 29.06
CA LEU A 18 -1.38 10.14 27.78
C LEU A 18 -0.19 10.72 27.04
N ALA A 19 0.82 9.92 26.78
CA ALA A 19 1.91 10.29 25.88
C ALA A 19 1.36 10.46 24.46
N THR A 20 1.72 11.57 23.81
CA THR A 20 1.35 11.77 22.42
C THR A 20 2.25 10.93 21.54
N VAL A 21 1.67 9.99 20.78
CA VAL A 21 2.41 9.21 19.79
C VAL A 21 2.60 10.07 18.55
N ILE A 22 3.84 10.49 18.30
CA ILE A 22 4.23 11.24 17.11
C ILE A 22 4.72 10.22 16.07
N ALA A 23 3.80 9.56 15.40
CA ALA A 23 4.10 8.65 14.30
C ALA A 23 2.91 8.55 13.34
N ALA A 24 3.19 8.45 12.06
CA ALA A 24 2.14 8.12 11.09
C ALA A 24 1.71 6.66 11.31
N THR A 25 0.46 6.48 11.71
CA THR A 25 -0.13 5.15 11.95
C THR A 25 -1.03 4.69 10.81
N GLN A 26 -1.21 5.52 9.80
CA GLN A 26 -2.08 5.24 8.66
C GLN A 26 -1.46 4.15 7.78
N ALA A 27 -2.31 3.24 7.33
CA ALA A 27 -1.99 2.17 6.38
C ALA A 27 -2.94 2.28 5.16
N PRO A 28 -2.76 3.29 4.29
CA PRO A 28 -3.71 3.61 3.24
C PRO A 28 -3.81 2.50 2.18
N VAL A 29 -2.70 1.86 1.81
CA VAL A 29 -2.70 0.79 0.81
C VAL A 29 -3.40 -0.44 1.36
N CYS A 30 -3.07 -0.85 2.59
CA CYS A 30 -3.76 -1.98 3.22
C CYS A 30 -5.26 -1.76 3.38
N GLY A 31 -5.70 -0.50 3.57
CA GLY A 31 -7.11 -0.13 3.61
C GLY A 31 -7.84 -0.20 2.27
N LEU A 32 -7.11 -0.13 1.15
CA LEU A 32 -7.66 -0.26 -0.20
C LEU A 32 -7.77 -1.72 -0.65
N LEU A 33 -6.88 -2.58 -0.16
CA LEU A 33 -6.82 -3.97 -0.62
C LEU A 33 -7.96 -4.80 -0.03
N PRO A 34 -8.76 -5.49 -0.88
CA PRO A 34 -9.69 -6.50 -0.39
C PRO A 34 -8.92 -7.65 0.25
N THR A 35 -9.47 -8.20 1.32
CA THR A 35 -8.89 -9.33 2.04
C THR A 35 -9.57 -10.62 1.63
N ARG A 36 -8.79 -11.64 1.30
CA ARG A 36 -9.26 -12.99 0.98
C ARG A 36 -8.62 -14.02 1.91
N GLN A 37 -9.44 -14.87 2.51
CA GLN A 37 -8.94 -16.02 3.26
C GLN A 37 -8.27 -17.03 2.33
N VAL A 38 -7.04 -17.42 2.65
CA VAL A 38 -6.30 -18.46 1.92
C VAL A 38 -5.99 -19.64 2.86
N ASN A 39 -5.89 -20.84 2.28
CA ASN A 39 -5.68 -22.08 3.06
C ASN A 39 -4.27 -22.66 2.90
N ASN A 40 -3.40 -21.96 2.18
CA ASN A 40 -2.04 -22.43 1.91
C ASN A 40 -1.04 -21.28 2.02
N LYS A 41 0.18 -21.59 2.44
CA LYS A 41 1.32 -20.65 2.45
C LYS A 41 1.68 -20.14 1.05
N ARG A 42 1.37 -20.90 0.02
CA ARG A 42 1.61 -20.58 -1.38
C ARG A 42 0.31 -20.61 -2.16
N PRO A 43 -0.55 -19.59 -1.98
CA PRO A 43 -1.77 -19.51 -2.75
C PRO A 43 -1.45 -19.22 -4.22
N VAL A 44 -2.23 -19.82 -5.10
CA VAL A 44 -2.13 -19.64 -6.56
C VAL A 44 -3.27 -18.79 -7.04
N VAL A 45 -2.96 -17.83 -7.90
CA VAL A 45 -3.92 -17.00 -8.63
C VAL A 45 -3.78 -17.31 -10.11
N LEU A 46 -4.89 -17.60 -10.76
CA LEU A 46 -4.92 -17.83 -12.19
C LEU A 46 -5.36 -16.56 -12.91
N MET A 47 -4.71 -16.27 -14.02
CA MET A 47 -5.00 -15.13 -14.89
C MET A 47 -5.30 -15.66 -16.27
N ASP A 48 -6.33 -15.12 -16.91
CA ASP A 48 -6.69 -15.47 -18.28
C ASP A 48 -6.90 -14.20 -19.10
N SER A 49 -6.72 -14.29 -20.41
CA SER A 49 -6.91 -13.18 -21.33
C SER A 49 -7.78 -13.61 -22.50
N LEU A 50 -8.64 -12.71 -22.94
CA LEU A 50 -9.41 -12.93 -24.15
C LEU A 50 -8.53 -12.80 -25.40
N ALA A 51 -8.79 -13.63 -26.39
CA ALA A 51 -8.17 -13.46 -27.70
C ALA A 51 -8.57 -12.12 -28.31
N SER A 52 -7.70 -11.56 -29.15
CA SER A 52 -8.00 -10.33 -29.87
C SER A 52 -9.30 -10.44 -30.66
N PRO A 53 -10.12 -9.38 -30.70
CA PRO A 53 -11.36 -9.41 -31.50
C PRO A 53 -11.05 -9.60 -32.97
N VAL A 54 -11.86 -10.43 -33.61
CA VAL A 54 -11.74 -10.76 -35.05
C VAL A 54 -12.87 -10.10 -35.80
N ALA A 55 -12.53 -9.21 -36.73
CA ALA A 55 -13.51 -8.51 -37.57
C ALA A 55 -13.85 -9.29 -38.89
N THR A 56 -13.17 -10.41 -39.16
CA THR A 56 -13.34 -11.18 -40.38
C THR A 56 -14.57 -12.07 -40.26
N GLY A 57 -15.50 -11.93 -41.20
CA GLY A 57 -16.65 -12.83 -41.29
C GLY A 57 -16.23 -14.22 -41.82
N HIS A 58 -17.00 -15.22 -41.45
CA HIS A 58 -16.86 -16.58 -42.02
C HIS A 58 -17.65 -16.72 -43.32
N ILE A 59 -17.05 -17.39 -44.30
CA ILE A 59 -17.73 -17.72 -45.56
C ILE A 59 -18.74 -18.83 -45.25
N GLU A 60 -19.96 -18.70 -45.78
CA GLU A 60 -21.00 -19.72 -45.68
C GLU A 60 -20.51 -21.04 -46.29
N GLY A 61 -20.69 -22.14 -45.57
CA GLY A 61 -20.25 -23.46 -45.98
C GLY A 61 -18.79 -23.81 -45.71
N THR A 62 -18.03 -22.92 -45.08
CA THR A 62 -16.68 -23.25 -44.62
C THR A 62 -16.75 -24.09 -43.34
N ALA A 63 -16.05 -25.23 -43.33
CA ALA A 63 -15.96 -26.07 -42.15
C ALA A 63 -15.27 -25.30 -40.97
N THR A 64 -15.89 -25.29 -39.79
CA THR A 64 -15.38 -24.71 -38.55
C THR A 64 -14.95 -25.80 -37.55
N ASP A 65 -14.37 -26.88 -38.05
CA ASP A 65 -14.03 -28.08 -37.29
C ASP A 65 -12.68 -28.06 -36.59
N THR A 66 -11.88 -27.01 -36.80
CA THR A 66 -10.63 -26.80 -36.08
C THR A 66 -10.92 -26.19 -34.70
N GLY A 67 -10.98 -27.04 -33.69
CA GLY A 67 -11.06 -26.59 -32.29
C GLY A 67 -9.83 -25.76 -31.92
N VAL A 68 -10.05 -24.64 -31.23
CA VAL A 68 -8.99 -23.82 -30.66
C VAL A 68 -9.05 -23.96 -29.14
N ASP A 69 -7.93 -24.31 -28.51
CA ASP A 69 -7.83 -24.34 -27.08
C ASP A 69 -7.93 -22.89 -26.53
N LYS A 70 -9.00 -22.63 -25.78
CA LYS A 70 -9.29 -21.31 -25.23
C LYS A 70 -8.53 -21.04 -23.91
N PHE A 71 -7.96 -22.08 -23.31
CA PHE A 71 -7.24 -22.00 -22.05
C PHE A 71 -5.71 -22.06 -22.20
N ALA A 72 -5.21 -22.08 -23.43
CA ALA A 72 -3.77 -22.14 -23.70
C ALA A 72 -3.00 -20.91 -23.19
N ALA A 73 -3.67 -19.80 -22.94
CA ALA A 73 -3.08 -18.54 -22.47
C ALA A 73 -3.20 -18.33 -20.97
N VAL A 74 -3.72 -19.29 -20.20
CA VAL A 74 -3.85 -19.14 -18.74
C VAL A 74 -2.48 -19.01 -18.12
N GLY A 75 -2.26 -17.89 -17.41
CA GLY A 75 -1.08 -17.64 -16.57
C GLY A 75 -1.36 -17.97 -15.13
N GLU A 76 -0.32 -18.29 -14.39
CA GLU A 76 -0.44 -18.50 -12.96
C GLU A 76 0.56 -17.61 -12.19
N TYR A 77 0.12 -17.11 -11.04
CA TYR A 77 0.97 -16.45 -10.07
C TYR A 77 0.86 -17.18 -8.75
N THR A 78 2.00 -17.59 -8.20
CA THR A 78 2.07 -18.23 -6.89
C THR A 78 2.58 -17.21 -5.88
N GLY A 79 1.76 -16.81 -4.93
CA GLY A 79 2.14 -15.97 -3.79
C GLY A 79 3.02 -16.73 -2.79
N GLN A 80 3.65 -16.01 -1.88
CA GLN A 80 4.36 -16.56 -0.73
C GLN A 80 3.92 -15.82 0.52
N ALA A 81 3.27 -16.51 1.44
CA ALA A 81 2.84 -15.88 2.69
C ALA A 81 4.04 -15.56 3.58
N GLN A 82 3.97 -14.41 4.24
CA GLN A 82 4.94 -13.91 5.20
C GLN A 82 4.27 -13.75 6.56
N ARG A 83 4.94 -14.21 7.61
CA ARG A 83 4.51 -14.00 8.98
C ARG A 83 5.14 -12.75 9.54
N LEU A 84 4.31 -11.82 10.02
CA LEU A 84 4.72 -10.61 10.73
C LEU A 84 4.36 -10.76 12.19
N VAL A 85 5.26 -10.38 13.10
CA VAL A 85 5.07 -10.54 14.55
C VAL A 85 5.60 -9.30 15.26
N ARG A 86 4.81 -8.79 16.21
CA ARG A 86 5.22 -7.75 17.17
C ARG A 86 4.98 -8.24 18.58
N GLU A 87 6.05 -8.39 19.33
CA GLU A 87 5.99 -8.85 20.72
C GLU A 87 5.81 -7.67 21.67
N TRP A 88 5.12 -7.92 22.78
CA TRP A 88 4.96 -6.97 23.88
C TRP A 88 5.17 -7.66 25.22
N GLN A 89 5.63 -6.89 26.20
CA GLN A 89 5.83 -7.36 27.57
C GLN A 89 5.55 -6.22 28.55
N VAL A 90 4.86 -6.54 29.64
CA VAL A 90 4.60 -5.62 30.77
C VAL A 90 4.87 -6.36 32.05
N THR A 91 5.61 -5.75 32.98
CA THR A 91 5.89 -6.32 34.30
C THR A 91 4.74 -6.02 35.26
N LYS A 92 4.53 -6.88 36.27
CA LYS A 92 3.51 -6.65 37.32
C LYS A 92 3.76 -5.36 38.12
N GLU A 93 5.02 -4.99 38.28
CA GLU A 93 5.39 -3.74 38.95
C GLU A 93 4.92 -2.55 38.11
N GLN A 94 5.11 -2.60 36.80
CA GLN A 94 4.67 -1.57 35.88
C GLN A 94 3.14 -1.44 35.83
N GLU A 95 2.40 -2.56 35.86
CA GLU A 95 0.94 -2.56 35.95
C GLU A 95 0.44 -1.95 37.27
N ALA A 96 1.19 -2.13 38.38
CA ALA A 96 0.82 -1.60 39.69
C ALA A 96 1.12 -0.10 39.82
N HIS A 97 1.98 0.45 38.97
CA HIS A 97 2.31 1.89 39.01
C HIS A 97 1.26 2.69 38.23
N ASN A 98 0.80 3.79 38.85
CA ASN A 98 0.01 4.80 38.14
C ASN A 98 0.95 5.63 37.26
N SER A 99 1.20 5.15 36.04
CA SER A 99 2.10 5.74 35.06
C SER A 99 1.42 6.84 34.26
N ALA A 100 2.16 7.87 33.86
CA ALA A 100 1.69 8.89 32.93
C ALA A 100 1.48 8.35 31.49
N VAL A 101 2.01 7.16 31.22
CA VAL A 101 1.79 6.43 29.97
C VAL A 101 0.87 5.25 30.29
N VAL A 102 -0.06 4.92 29.38
CA VAL A 102 -0.89 3.71 29.48
C VAL A 102 0.03 2.51 29.30
N ALA A 103 0.66 2.07 30.39
CA ALA A 103 1.65 1.00 30.41
C ALA A 103 1.05 -0.29 30.96
N ASP A 104 -0.23 -0.49 30.70
CA ASP A 104 -0.96 -1.72 30.99
C ASP A 104 -0.88 -2.70 29.80
N LYS A 105 -1.39 -3.92 29.99
CA LYS A 105 -1.45 -4.94 28.95
C LYS A 105 -2.18 -4.45 27.69
N ALA A 106 -3.31 -3.76 27.87
CA ALA A 106 -4.15 -3.31 26.79
C ALA A 106 -3.42 -2.26 25.94
N GLY A 107 -2.77 -1.29 26.59
CA GLY A 107 -1.98 -0.26 25.90
C GLY A 107 -0.76 -0.84 25.16
N ALA A 108 -0.08 -1.82 25.75
CA ALA A 108 1.06 -2.49 25.12
C ALA A 108 0.62 -3.30 23.90
N SER A 109 -0.47 -4.05 24.02
CA SER A 109 -1.05 -4.82 22.91
C SER A 109 -1.57 -3.91 21.78
N GLU A 110 -2.28 -2.81 22.11
CA GLU A 110 -2.74 -1.84 21.12
C GLU A 110 -1.58 -1.18 20.34
N LYS A 111 -0.50 -0.84 21.05
CA LYS A 111 0.69 -0.30 20.41
C LYS A 111 1.35 -1.31 19.47
N ALA A 112 1.50 -2.57 19.92
CA ALA A 112 2.06 -3.64 19.09
C ALA A 112 1.21 -3.90 17.85
N LEU A 113 -0.13 -3.85 17.96
CA LEU A 113 -1.04 -3.99 16.84
C LEU A 113 -0.88 -2.85 15.82
N LYS A 114 -0.78 -1.60 16.29
CA LYS A 114 -0.51 -0.45 15.39
C LYS A 114 0.84 -0.57 14.68
N GLU A 115 1.86 -1.07 15.36
CA GLU A 115 3.17 -1.33 14.76
C GLU A 115 3.09 -2.45 13.73
N LEU A 116 2.33 -3.52 14.00
CA LEU A 116 2.10 -4.63 13.07
C LEU A 116 1.39 -4.17 11.78
N MET A 117 0.41 -3.26 11.88
CA MET A 117 -0.26 -2.68 10.73
C MET A 117 0.69 -1.85 9.86
N ARG A 118 1.62 -1.13 10.48
CA ARG A 118 2.67 -0.41 9.74
C ARG A 118 3.65 -1.36 9.05
N ASP A 119 3.99 -2.47 9.70
CA ASP A 119 4.83 -3.50 9.08
C ASP A 119 4.14 -4.12 7.87
N LYS A 120 2.83 -4.42 7.97
CA LYS A 120 2.01 -4.89 6.85
C LYS A 120 2.05 -3.89 5.68
N GLU A 121 1.82 -2.60 5.95
CA GLU A 121 1.89 -1.55 4.93
C GLU A 121 3.28 -1.46 4.29
N THR A 122 4.35 -1.53 5.09
CA THR A 122 5.74 -1.50 4.60
C THR A 122 6.05 -2.68 3.68
N VAL A 123 5.56 -3.86 4.04
CA VAL A 123 5.74 -5.08 3.24
C VAL A 123 4.95 -4.98 1.93
N VAL A 124 3.73 -4.47 1.98
CA VAL A 124 2.90 -4.29 0.77
C VAL A 124 3.49 -3.25 -0.17
N CYS A 125 3.94 -2.10 0.35
CA CYS A 125 4.51 -1.01 -0.47
C CYS A 125 5.94 -1.27 -0.94
N GLY A 126 6.63 -2.27 -0.38
CA GLY A 126 8.05 -2.52 -0.61
C GLY A 126 8.41 -2.98 -2.02
N ASP A 127 9.72 -3.03 -2.29
CA ASP A 127 10.30 -3.49 -3.56
C ASP A 127 10.78 -4.94 -3.50
N GLN A 128 10.58 -5.61 -2.36
CA GLN A 128 11.06 -6.99 -2.19
C GLN A 128 10.31 -7.95 -3.12
N GLY A 129 11.07 -8.82 -3.79
CA GLY A 129 10.55 -9.99 -4.48
C GLY A 129 10.16 -11.10 -3.52
N LYS A 130 9.30 -12.00 -3.96
CA LYS A 130 8.91 -13.16 -3.14
C LYS A 130 10.11 -14.08 -2.88
N THR A 131 10.20 -14.58 -1.65
CA THR A 131 11.18 -15.59 -1.26
C THR A 131 10.47 -16.76 -0.60
N ALA A 132 10.72 -17.96 -1.09
CA ALA A 132 10.14 -19.17 -0.52
C ALA A 132 10.69 -19.43 0.90
N ASP A 133 9.81 -19.86 1.80
CA ASP A 133 10.24 -20.28 3.14
C ASP A 133 11.02 -21.60 3.10
N VAL A 134 12.11 -21.64 3.86
CA VAL A 134 12.84 -22.88 4.16
C VAL A 134 12.80 -23.08 5.67
N PRO A 135 12.11 -24.12 6.15
CA PRO A 135 11.92 -24.34 7.57
C PRO A 135 13.24 -24.31 8.35
N GLY A 136 13.31 -23.50 9.39
CA GLY A 136 14.48 -23.35 10.25
C GLY A 136 15.66 -22.57 9.65
N THR A 137 15.58 -22.07 8.41
CA THR A 137 16.68 -21.38 7.74
C THR A 137 16.28 -20.02 7.16
N THR A 138 15.20 -19.96 6.41
CA THR A 138 14.80 -18.72 5.70
C THR A 138 13.32 -18.47 5.93
N ALA A 139 12.99 -17.27 6.40
CA ALA A 139 11.60 -16.84 6.49
C ALA A 139 11.01 -16.61 5.08
N GLY A 140 9.75 -17.00 4.89
CA GLY A 140 9.03 -16.65 3.67
C GLY A 140 8.82 -15.13 3.58
N VAL A 141 9.04 -14.57 2.40
CA VAL A 141 8.83 -13.14 2.11
C VAL A 141 7.81 -13.02 0.99
N THR A 142 6.80 -12.15 1.18
CA THR A 142 5.83 -11.84 0.13
C THR A 142 6.38 -10.77 -0.81
N ALA A 143 5.95 -10.80 -2.07
CA ALA A 143 6.26 -9.74 -3.02
C ALA A 143 5.57 -8.43 -2.63
N GLY A 144 6.30 -7.32 -2.70
CA GLY A 144 5.75 -5.98 -2.55
C GLY A 144 5.26 -5.41 -3.88
N LEU A 145 4.55 -4.28 -3.81
CA LEU A 145 4.03 -3.57 -4.99
C LEU A 145 5.12 -3.17 -5.97
N GLY A 146 6.30 -2.79 -5.47
CA GLY A 146 7.41 -2.41 -6.33
C GLY A 146 7.91 -3.55 -7.21
N ASP A 147 7.90 -4.79 -6.72
CA ASP A 147 8.23 -5.98 -7.48
C ASP A 147 7.07 -6.44 -8.37
N ILE A 148 5.84 -6.44 -7.86
CA ILE A 148 4.63 -6.80 -8.64
C ILE A 148 4.47 -5.88 -9.85
N THR A 149 4.72 -4.58 -9.71
CA THR A 149 4.64 -3.60 -10.80
C THR A 149 5.90 -3.50 -11.65
N ASN A 150 6.84 -4.43 -11.52
CA ASN A 150 8.06 -4.44 -12.32
C ASN A 150 7.82 -5.12 -13.68
N ALA A 151 8.10 -4.40 -14.76
CA ALA A 151 7.95 -4.92 -16.14
C ALA A 151 8.83 -6.17 -16.43
N SER A 152 9.91 -6.35 -15.67
CA SER A 152 10.84 -7.48 -15.82
C SER A 152 10.55 -8.64 -14.84
N ASN A 153 9.48 -8.56 -14.04
CA ASN A 153 9.17 -9.60 -13.07
C ASN A 153 8.87 -10.94 -13.78
N THR A 154 9.64 -11.97 -13.46
CA THR A 154 9.52 -13.29 -14.08
C THR A 154 8.50 -14.20 -13.39
N ASP A 155 7.94 -13.78 -12.27
CA ASP A 155 6.92 -14.51 -11.54
C ASP A 155 5.56 -14.53 -12.26
N PHE A 156 5.39 -13.59 -13.17
CA PHE A 156 4.22 -13.50 -14.04
C PHE A 156 4.57 -13.89 -15.49
N ALA A 157 3.66 -14.55 -16.18
CA ALA A 157 3.82 -14.75 -17.59
C ALA A 157 3.85 -13.39 -18.33
N ALA A 158 4.62 -13.31 -19.42
CA ALA A 158 4.93 -12.04 -20.10
C ALA A 158 3.68 -11.21 -20.49
N ALA A 159 2.58 -11.88 -20.84
CA ALA A 159 1.32 -11.23 -21.21
C ALA A 159 0.59 -10.52 -20.05
N TYR A 160 0.92 -10.88 -18.80
CA TYR A 160 0.25 -10.35 -17.61
C TYR A 160 1.12 -9.41 -16.78
N ARG A 161 2.37 -9.19 -17.17
CA ARG A 161 3.27 -8.24 -16.49
C ARG A 161 2.80 -6.82 -16.67
N THR A 162 3.15 -5.96 -15.71
CA THR A 162 2.97 -4.52 -15.87
C THR A 162 3.77 -4.04 -17.11
N PRO A 163 3.12 -3.43 -18.10
CA PRO A 163 3.84 -2.91 -19.26
C PRO A 163 4.85 -1.84 -18.85
N ALA A 164 6.00 -1.78 -19.53
CA ALA A 164 6.98 -0.72 -19.28
C ALA A 164 6.40 0.69 -19.48
N ALA A 165 5.42 0.85 -20.38
CA ALA A 165 4.72 2.11 -20.60
C ALA A 165 3.77 2.50 -19.45
N SER A 166 3.39 1.56 -18.57
CA SER A 166 2.62 1.82 -17.35
C SER A 166 3.52 2.20 -16.16
N ILE A 167 4.82 2.31 -16.40
CA ILE A 167 5.83 2.70 -15.39
C ILE A 167 6.49 3.97 -15.87
N TYR A 168 6.33 5.06 -15.11
CA TYR A 168 7.12 6.24 -15.33
C TYR A 168 8.45 6.11 -14.60
N SER A 169 9.56 6.21 -15.31
CA SER A 169 10.93 6.13 -14.79
C SER A 169 11.83 7.27 -15.31
N GLY A 170 11.24 8.37 -15.70
CA GLY A 170 11.95 9.57 -16.13
C GLY A 170 12.41 10.46 -14.98
N THR A 171 12.93 11.66 -15.32
CA THR A 171 13.31 12.63 -14.30
C THR A 171 12.07 13.26 -13.64
N LYS A 172 12.23 13.75 -12.42
CA LYS A 172 11.17 14.47 -11.70
C LYS A 172 10.75 15.76 -12.44
N ALA A 173 11.71 16.42 -13.08
CA ALA A 173 11.47 17.66 -13.82
C ALA A 173 10.56 17.44 -15.03
N ASP A 174 10.65 16.29 -15.69
CA ASP A 174 9.90 15.94 -16.90
C ASP A 174 8.54 15.29 -16.60
N PHE A 175 8.26 14.96 -15.34
CA PHE A 175 6.97 14.42 -14.94
C PHE A 175 5.92 15.51 -14.91
N ASP A 176 5.04 15.45 -15.88
CA ASP A 176 3.93 16.39 -16.06
C ASP A 176 2.60 15.63 -16.28
N ASP A 177 1.57 16.38 -16.52
CA ASP A 177 0.22 15.90 -16.83
C ASP A 177 0.20 14.93 -18.02
N ALA A 178 0.95 15.24 -19.09
CA ALA A 178 1.03 14.38 -20.27
C ALA A 178 1.72 13.06 -19.98
N ALA A 179 2.78 13.08 -19.17
CA ALA A 179 3.50 11.87 -18.75
C ALA A 179 2.62 10.97 -17.89
N PHE A 180 1.85 11.54 -16.96
CA PHE A 180 0.93 10.78 -16.13
C PHE A 180 -0.23 10.21 -16.95
N ASN A 181 -0.81 10.98 -17.88
CA ASN A 181 -1.82 10.49 -18.81
C ASN A 181 -1.31 9.36 -19.71
N ALA A 182 -0.04 9.36 -20.12
CA ALA A 182 0.56 8.26 -20.88
C ALA A 182 0.60 6.95 -20.07
N VAL A 183 0.91 7.02 -18.77
CA VAL A 183 0.84 5.86 -17.87
C VAL A 183 -0.58 5.32 -17.79
N LEU A 184 -1.56 6.20 -17.57
CA LEU A 184 -2.98 5.81 -17.50
C LEU A 184 -3.49 5.24 -18.82
N ALA A 185 -3.10 5.81 -19.96
CA ALA A 185 -3.44 5.28 -21.30
C ALA A 185 -2.91 3.87 -21.50
N SER A 186 -1.69 3.58 -21.06
CA SER A 186 -1.11 2.24 -21.14
C SER A 186 -1.89 1.24 -20.27
N MET A 187 -2.21 1.62 -19.03
CA MET A 187 -3.02 0.79 -18.14
C MET A 187 -4.42 0.52 -18.71
N PHE A 188 -5.09 1.56 -19.25
CA PHE A 188 -6.39 1.43 -19.91
C PHE A 188 -6.35 0.48 -21.11
N GLY A 189 -5.28 0.55 -21.90
CA GLY A 189 -5.07 -0.34 -23.04
C GLY A 189 -4.98 -1.83 -22.66
N GLN A 190 -4.64 -2.15 -21.41
CA GLN A 190 -4.58 -3.53 -20.92
C GLN A 190 -5.90 -4.02 -20.30
N GLY A 191 -6.59 -3.17 -19.55
CA GLY A 191 -7.77 -3.54 -18.77
C GLY A 191 -9.10 -3.01 -19.31
N GLY A 192 -9.08 -1.96 -20.10
CA GLY A 192 -10.24 -1.36 -20.78
C GLY A 192 -11.28 -0.67 -19.91
N GLU A 193 -11.21 -0.81 -18.60
CA GLU A 193 -12.16 -0.19 -17.67
C GLU A 193 -11.47 0.27 -16.40
N PHE A 194 -11.61 1.56 -16.08
CA PHE A 194 -11.24 2.10 -14.77
C PHE A 194 -12.49 2.38 -13.95
N LEU A 195 -12.74 1.56 -12.94
CA LEU A 195 -13.88 1.75 -12.03
C LEU A 195 -13.49 2.50 -10.77
N ASP A 196 -12.32 2.23 -10.20
CA ASP A 196 -11.88 2.83 -8.93
C ASP A 196 -10.35 2.90 -8.85
N LEU A 197 -9.77 3.88 -9.55
CA LEU A 197 -8.34 4.08 -9.56
C LEU A 197 -7.88 4.94 -8.38
N HIS A 198 -6.83 4.46 -7.72
CA HIS A 198 -6.18 5.17 -6.63
C HIS A 198 -4.69 5.35 -6.92
N LEU A 199 -4.21 6.58 -6.80
CA LEU A 199 -2.79 6.88 -6.76
C LEU A 199 -2.36 7.04 -5.30
N VAL A 200 -1.63 6.07 -4.79
CA VAL A 200 -0.95 6.21 -3.49
C VAL A 200 0.39 6.87 -3.74
N ALA A 201 0.50 8.14 -3.41
CA ALA A 201 1.66 8.96 -3.68
C ALA A 201 2.47 9.23 -2.42
N GLY A 202 3.79 9.11 -2.52
CA GLY A 202 4.71 9.63 -1.52
C GLY A 202 4.63 11.16 -1.45
N THR A 203 5.10 11.72 -0.35
CA THR A 203 4.96 13.16 -0.07
C THR A 203 5.64 14.05 -1.10
N GLY A 204 6.79 13.63 -1.62
CA GLY A 204 7.53 14.35 -2.66
C GLY A 204 6.82 14.33 -4.01
N LEU A 205 6.35 13.15 -4.44
CA LEU A 205 5.56 13.01 -5.66
C LEU A 205 4.29 13.87 -5.60
N ARG A 206 3.53 13.78 -4.49
CA ARG A 206 2.32 14.59 -4.32
C ARG A 206 2.59 16.08 -4.38
N SER A 207 3.64 16.56 -3.70
CA SER A 207 4.04 17.96 -3.75
C SER A 207 4.39 18.40 -5.17
N HIS A 208 5.09 17.55 -5.93
CA HIS A 208 5.43 17.82 -7.31
C HIS A 208 4.19 17.90 -8.22
N MET A 209 3.24 16.96 -8.07
CA MET A 209 1.97 16.95 -8.80
C MET A 209 1.16 18.23 -8.54
N VAL A 210 1.07 18.66 -7.29
CA VAL A 210 0.39 19.93 -6.94
C VAL A 210 1.02 21.11 -7.70
N VAL A 211 2.33 21.17 -7.78
CA VAL A 211 3.03 22.26 -8.45
C VAL A 211 2.89 22.21 -9.98
N LYS A 212 3.02 21.01 -10.57
CA LYS A 212 3.04 20.85 -12.03
C LYS A 212 1.64 20.80 -12.66
N PHE A 213 0.69 20.11 -12.01
CA PHE A 213 -0.63 19.87 -12.57
C PHE A 213 -1.58 21.05 -12.32
N THR A 214 -1.40 21.81 -11.24
CA THR A 214 -2.20 23.00 -10.97
C THR A 214 -1.64 24.29 -11.59
N ARG A 215 -0.36 24.28 -11.97
CA ARG A 215 0.30 25.43 -12.63
C ARG A 215 0.46 25.16 -14.12
N THR A 216 -0.60 25.27 -14.88
CA THR A 216 -0.49 25.37 -16.33
C THR A 216 0.32 26.64 -16.65
N ALA A 217 1.38 26.52 -17.46
CA ALA A 217 2.22 27.64 -17.84
C ALA A 217 1.38 28.77 -18.40
N GLY A 218 1.33 29.93 -17.70
CA GLY A 218 0.58 31.10 -18.10
C GLY A 218 -0.72 31.38 -17.31
N ALA A 219 -1.20 30.49 -16.47
CA ALA A 219 -2.27 30.83 -15.57
C ALA A 219 -1.69 31.54 -14.33
N ALA A 220 -2.12 32.76 -14.10
CA ALA A 220 -1.91 33.41 -12.81
C ALA A 220 -2.50 32.50 -11.73
N SER A 221 -1.78 32.34 -10.60
CA SER A 221 -2.28 31.55 -9.47
C SER A 221 -3.73 31.93 -9.22
N GLN A 222 -4.65 30.97 -9.36
CA GLN A 222 -6.03 31.20 -8.98
C GLN A 222 -6.06 31.42 -7.48
N ILE A 223 -6.29 32.66 -7.09
CA ILE A 223 -6.57 33.01 -5.71
C ILE A 223 -8.09 32.98 -5.62
N ASP A 224 -8.62 31.93 -5.02
CA ASP A 224 -10.03 31.87 -4.70
C ASP A 224 -10.28 32.69 -3.44
N TYR A 225 -11.21 33.64 -3.52
CA TYR A 225 -11.71 34.36 -2.36
C TYR A 225 -12.94 33.60 -1.81
N ASN A 226 -12.86 33.19 -0.56
CA ASN A 226 -14.05 32.67 0.10
C ASN A 226 -15.08 33.80 0.32
N MET A 227 -16.33 33.45 0.70
CA MET A 227 -17.43 34.39 0.93
C MET A 227 -17.12 35.50 1.95
N ASN A 228 -16.05 35.36 2.77
CA ASN A 228 -15.62 36.34 3.77
C ASN A 228 -14.44 37.21 3.27
N GLY A 229 -14.08 37.16 1.99
CA GLY A 229 -13.00 37.96 1.44
C GLY A 229 -11.59 37.54 1.85
N THR A 230 -11.43 36.38 2.50
CA THR A 230 -10.12 35.83 2.84
C THR A 230 -9.54 35.13 1.60
N ALA A 231 -8.34 35.53 1.16
CA ALA A 231 -7.64 34.86 0.10
C ALA A 231 -7.24 33.44 0.55
N VAL A 232 -7.79 32.44 -0.12
CA VAL A 232 -7.42 31.03 0.08
C VAL A 232 -6.62 30.58 -1.13
N ILE A 233 -5.46 30.02 -0.91
CA ILE A 233 -4.65 29.41 -1.94
C ILE A 233 -4.94 27.90 -1.88
N PRO A 234 -5.86 27.36 -2.71
CA PRO A 234 -6.16 25.92 -2.71
C PRO A 234 -5.03 25.19 -3.44
N TYR A 235 -4.14 24.53 -2.71
CA TYR A 235 -3.10 23.67 -3.26
C TYR A 235 -3.30 22.21 -2.84
N THR A 236 -4.51 21.69 -2.99
CA THR A 236 -4.78 20.29 -2.68
C THR A 236 -5.32 19.60 -3.92
N VAL A 237 -4.59 18.61 -4.45
CA VAL A 237 -5.11 17.72 -5.49
C VAL A 237 -5.52 16.43 -4.80
N GLU A 238 -6.83 16.18 -4.70
CA GLU A 238 -7.40 14.96 -4.12
C GLU A 238 -7.91 14.02 -5.20
N MET A 239 -8.25 14.56 -6.35
CA MET A 239 -8.73 13.82 -7.51
C MET A 239 -8.08 14.37 -8.77
N TYR A 240 -7.69 13.48 -9.66
CA TYR A 240 -7.20 13.79 -10.98
C TYR A 240 -8.15 13.22 -12.02
N ASP A 241 -8.71 14.09 -12.84
CA ASP A 241 -9.64 13.71 -13.91
C ASP A 241 -8.85 13.59 -15.21
N SER A 242 -8.69 12.36 -15.67
CA SER A 242 -7.95 12.02 -16.88
C SER A 242 -8.92 11.70 -18.03
N ASP A 243 -8.38 11.62 -19.25
CA ASP A 243 -9.14 11.20 -20.43
C ASP A 243 -9.70 9.76 -20.29
N PHE A 244 -9.17 8.97 -19.35
CA PHE A 244 -9.50 7.56 -19.15
C PHE A 244 -10.31 7.29 -17.88
N GLY A 245 -10.56 8.30 -17.06
CA GLY A 245 -11.29 8.19 -15.80
C GLY A 245 -10.66 8.99 -14.67
N THR A 246 -11.33 8.99 -13.54
CA THR A 246 -10.94 9.75 -12.35
C THR A 246 -10.04 8.94 -11.44
N VAL A 247 -8.89 9.49 -11.08
CA VAL A 247 -7.93 8.89 -10.15
C VAL A 247 -8.00 9.60 -8.81
N LYS A 248 -8.25 8.87 -7.74
CA LYS A 248 -8.20 9.40 -6.36
C LYS A 248 -6.77 9.41 -5.86
N ILE A 249 -6.29 10.54 -5.35
CA ILE A 249 -4.92 10.69 -4.85
C ILE A 249 -4.91 10.57 -3.34
N ILE A 250 -4.21 9.57 -2.83
CA ILE A 250 -4.09 9.27 -1.42
C ILE A 250 -2.63 9.46 -0.97
N ASN A 251 -2.44 10.02 0.21
CA ASN A 251 -1.10 10.11 0.80
C ASN A 251 -0.62 8.74 1.26
N GLY A 252 0.48 8.28 0.69
CA GLY A 252 1.22 7.16 1.23
C GLY A 252 1.83 7.50 2.59
N ASN A 253 1.97 6.49 3.45
CA ASN A 253 2.66 6.68 4.73
C ASN A 253 4.17 6.85 4.48
N PRO A 254 4.78 8.00 4.84
CA PRO A 254 6.20 8.24 4.56
C PRO A 254 7.15 7.25 5.23
N ALA A 255 6.71 6.59 6.30
CA ALA A 255 7.51 5.59 6.99
C ALA A 255 7.43 4.19 6.35
N CYS A 256 6.48 3.97 5.44
CA CYS A 256 6.20 2.67 4.83
C CYS A 256 6.48 2.66 3.31
N MET A 257 6.48 3.83 2.67
CA MET A 257 6.83 3.95 1.26
C MET A 257 8.34 3.80 1.06
N PRO A 258 8.80 3.09 0.01
CA PRO A 258 10.24 2.93 -0.28
C PRO A 258 10.95 4.25 -0.57
N SER A 259 10.26 5.20 -1.21
CA SER A 259 10.75 6.56 -1.49
C SER A 259 9.62 7.59 -1.34
N VAL A 260 9.98 8.81 -0.97
CA VAL A 260 9.04 9.94 -0.88
C VAL A 260 8.52 10.40 -2.26
N ASP A 261 9.27 10.11 -3.31
CA ASP A 261 8.98 10.50 -4.69
C ASP A 261 8.39 9.34 -5.53
N ARG A 262 8.02 8.26 -4.87
CA ARG A 262 7.38 7.11 -5.51
C ARG A 262 5.86 7.17 -5.36
N GLY A 263 5.16 6.62 -6.36
CA GLY A 263 3.71 6.41 -6.31
C GLY A 263 3.31 5.12 -7.01
N TYR A 264 2.21 4.54 -6.53
CA TYR A 264 1.58 3.37 -7.14
C TYR A 264 0.17 3.72 -7.58
N VAL A 265 -0.14 3.44 -8.85
CA VAL A 265 -1.51 3.53 -9.36
C VAL A 265 -2.13 2.15 -9.21
N ILE A 266 -3.13 2.07 -8.36
CA ILE A 266 -3.74 0.82 -7.91
C ILE A 266 -5.22 0.81 -8.30
N ASP A 267 -5.66 -0.27 -8.94
CA ASP A 267 -7.06 -0.66 -9.01
C ASP A 267 -7.26 -1.85 -8.06
N PRO A 268 -8.08 -1.71 -7.01
CA PRO A 268 -8.29 -2.78 -6.02
C PRO A 268 -8.80 -4.11 -6.59
N ARG A 269 -9.31 -4.12 -7.84
CA ARG A 269 -9.73 -5.36 -8.51
C ARG A 269 -8.58 -6.28 -8.86
N TYR A 270 -7.37 -5.70 -9.08
CA TYR A 270 -6.19 -6.45 -9.51
C TYR A 270 -5.25 -6.80 -8.37
N LEU A 271 -5.56 -6.37 -7.15
CA LEU A 271 -4.76 -6.61 -5.95
C LEU A 271 -5.64 -7.07 -4.81
N GLU A 272 -5.16 -8.04 -4.05
CA GLU A 272 -5.80 -8.50 -2.83
C GLU A 272 -4.75 -8.88 -1.78
N TRP A 273 -5.15 -8.85 -0.52
CA TRP A 273 -4.37 -9.41 0.57
C TRP A 273 -4.92 -10.82 0.89
N GLY A 274 -4.11 -11.84 0.59
CA GLY A 274 -4.41 -13.23 0.94
C GLY A 274 -4.00 -13.51 2.38
N GLU A 275 -4.95 -13.80 3.25
CA GLU A 275 -4.76 -13.98 4.68
C GLU A 275 -4.86 -15.46 5.06
N LEU A 276 -3.79 -16.02 5.63
CA LEU A 276 -3.82 -17.38 6.17
C LEU A 276 -4.43 -17.36 7.57
N TYR A 277 -4.04 -16.40 8.39
CA TYR A 277 -4.77 -15.95 9.56
C TYR A 277 -4.58 -14.45 9.76
N GLY A 278 -5.64 -13.82 10.25
CA GLY A 278 -5.70 -12.37 10.41
C GLY A 278 -4.96 -11.88 11.64
N GLU A 279 -5.06 -10.59 11.83
CA GLU A 279 -4.46 -9.87 12.95
C GLU A 279 -5.01 -10.40 14.26
N GLY A 280 -4.15 -10.93 15.09
CA GLY A 280 -4.49 -11.45 16.41
C GLY A 280 -3.50 -10.98 17.48
N SER A 281 -3.96 -10.91 18.72
CA SER A 281 -3.11 -10.72 19.88
C SER A 281 -3.24 -11.93 20.77
N GLU A 282 -2.13 -12.61 21.00
CA GLU A 282 -2.06 -13.76 21.92
C GLU A 282 -1.26 -13.40 23.15
N GLU A 283 -1.77 -13.74 24.33
CA GLU A 283 -1.04 -13.63 25.58
C GLU A 283 -0.37 -14.99 25.87
N TYR A 284 0.92 -14.96 26.17
CA TYR A 284 1.68 -16.14 26.54
C TYR A 284 1.69 -16.32 28.05
N GLU A 285 1.50 -17.54 28.52
CA GLU A 285 1.72 -17.88 29.92
C GLU A 285 3.18 -17.63 30.30
N GLY A 286 3.42 -16.52 31.02
CA GLY A 286 4.76 -16.12 31.42
C GLY A 286 5.25 -16.93 32.62
N ARG A 287 6.37 -17.64 32.48
CA ARG A 287 7.15 -18.07 33.63
C ARG A 287 7.94 -16.85 34.15
N GLY A 288 7.35 -16.07 35.07
CA GLY A 288 8.03 -14.91 35.64
C GLY A 288 7.08 -13.81 36.10
N VAL A 289 7.65 -12.67 36.47
CA VAL A 289 6.91 -11.51 36.97
C VAL A 289 6.50 -10.64 35.79
N GLY A 290 5.27 -10.82 35.29
CA GLY A 290 4.74 -9.97 34.24
C GLY A 290 3.94 -10.72 33.19
N SER A 291 3.31 -9.97 32.32
CA SER A 291 2.54 -10.45 31.17
C SER A 291 3.30 -10.20 29.89
N LYS A 292 3.25 -11.13 28.98
CA LYS A 292 3.83 -11.02 27.62
C LYS A 292 2.91 -11.63 26.60
N GLY A 293 3.00 -11.11 25.40
CA GLY A 293 2.25 -11.63 24.28
C GLY A 293 2.85 -11.18 22.96
N ALA A 294 2.21 -11.57 21.90
CA ALA A 294 2.54 -11.12 20.56
C ALA A 294 1.28 -10.79 19.78
N CYS A 295 1.38 -9.79 18.95
CA CYS A 295 0.43 -9.58 17.86
C CYS A 295 1.06 -10.16 16.60
N ASP A 296 0.36 -10.99 15.89
CA ASP A 296 0.84 -11.56 14.65
C ASP A 296 -0.22 -11.60 13.55
N LEU A 297 0.25 -11.67 12.33
CA LEU A 297 -0.55 -11.91 11.15
C LEU A 297 0.27 -12.72 10.14
N TYR A 298 -0.41 -13.48 9.30
CA TYR A 298 0.22 -14.29 8.29
C TYR A 298 -0.52 -14.16 6.97
N GLY A 299 0.10 -13.52 5.98
CA GLY A 299 -0.56 -13.26 4.71
C GLY A 299 0.42 -12.98 3.58
N THR A 300 -0.12 -12.72 2.40
CA THR A 300 0.62 -12.46 1.17
C THR A 300 -0.11 -11.47 0.29
N THR A 301 0.63 -10.63 -0.41
CA THR A 301 0.11 -9.80 -1.48
C THR A 301 -0.14 -10.66 -2.72
N LEU A 302 -1.33 -10.62 -3.26
CA LEU A 302 -1.71 -11.35 -4.46
C LEU A 302 -2.15 -10.37 -5.54
N SER A 303 -1.72 -10.61 -6.78
CA SER A 303 -2.18 -9.84 -7.92
C SER A 303 -2.92 -10.74 -8.90
N GLN A 304 -4.09 -10.27 -9.35
CA GLN A 304 -4.93 -10.94 -10.34
C GLN A 304 -4.68 -10.42 -11.76
N GLY A 305 -3.77 -9.45 -11.92
CA GLY A 305 -3.42 -8.85 -13.21
C GLY A 305 -2.56 -7.61 -13.02
N PRO A 306 -1.23 -7.78 -12.83
CA PRO A 306 -0.34 -6.64 -12.64
C PRO A 306 -0.27 -5.70 -13.85
N ASN A 307 -0.71 -6.15 -15.04
CA ASN A 307 -0.86 -5.31 -16.22
C ASN A 307 -1.88 -4.18 -16.06
N GLY A 308 -2.82 -4.27 -15.12
CA GLY A 308 -3.75 -3.21 -14.75
C GLY A 308 -3.23 -2.24 -13.68
N LEU A 309 -1.97 -2.39 -13.25
CA LEU A 309 -1.33 -1.55 -12.25
C LEU A 309 -0.31 -0.61 -12.90
N GLY A 310 -0.01 0.51 -12.23
CA GLY A 310 1.00 1.46 -12.68
C GLY A 310 1.94 1.90 -11.55
N LYS A 311 3.11 2.40 -11.93
CA LYS A 311 4.11 2.93 -11.01
C LYS A 311 4.68 4.24 -11.54
N VAL A 312 4.92 5.17 -10.63
CA VAL A 312 5.68 6.39 -10.87
C VAL A 312 6.92 6.35 -9.99
N GLU A 313 8.07 6.44 -10.58
CA GLU A 313 9.37 6.42 -9.92
C GLU A 313 10.32 7.36 -10.68
N PHE A 314 11.05 8.22 -9.96
CA PHE A 314 11.97 9.15 -10.61
C PHE A 314 13.38 8.58 -10.69
N SER A 315 14.04 8.75 -11.84
CA SER A 315 15.37 8.23 -12.11
C SER A 315 16.49 9.05 -11.46
N ASP A 316 16.22 10.27 -11.07
CA ASP A 316 17.18 11.21 -10.48
C ASP A 316 17.34 11.04 -8.95
N GLU A 317 16.65 10.04 -8.35
CA GLU A 317 16.71 9.71 -6.93
C GLU A 317 17.21 8.28 -6.63
N ALA A 318 17.77 7.59 -7.62
CA ALA A 318 18.30 6.24 -7.47
C ALA A 318 19.72 6.22 -6.89
#